data_30489f0eeae8a0db1f34c5246e76c767
#
_entry.id   30489f0eeae8a0db1f34c5246e76c767
#
_cell.length_a   1.000
_cell.length_b   1.000
_cell.length_c   1.000
_cell.angle_alpha   90.00
_cell.angle_beta   90.00
_cell.angle_gamma   90.00
#
_symmetry.space_group_name_H-M   'P 1'
#
loop_
_entity.id
_entity.type
_entity.pdbx_description
1 polymer ?
#
loop_
_entity_poly.entity_id
_entity_poly.type
_entity_poly.pdbx_seq_one_letter_code
_entity_poly.pdbx_strand_id
1 'polypeptide(L)'
;ILIGLVGSEMCIRDSVNTASASLLGYVSGITPSVAKNIVAFREENGAFTDRRQLKKVPKLGPKAYLNAAGFLRISGGKNPLDATSVHPESYEVATSVLERADVAASELSRGGVPDIERRLGSISALASDLDCGTLTLIDIVNELKKPGRDPRDDAPEVVFSRSALSIDDLEPGMELKGTVRNVVDFGAFVDVGVHQDGLVHISKLANHFVKHPSDVARVGDTVKVWVETVSYTHLRAHE
;
A
#
# COMPACT_ATOMS: atom_id res chain seq x y z
N ILE A 1 -20.24 8.44 17.44
CA ILE A 1 -20.61 8.29 16.02
C ILE A 1 -19.41 8.72 15.17
N LEU A 2 -18.49 7.81 14.92
CA LEU A 2 -17.32 8.00 14.06
C LEU A 2 -17.16 6.75 13.16
N ILE A 3 -18.20 6.43 12.39
CA ILE A 3 -18.22 5.29 11.46
C ILE A 3 -17.87 5.74 10.02
N GLY A 4 -17.51 7.01 9.81
CA GLY A 4 -17.32 7.58 8.47
C GLY A 4 -15.88 7.72 7.99
N LEU A 5 -14.85 7.40 8.78
CA LEU A 5 -13.46 7.74 8.43
C LEU A 5 -12.62 6.60 7.86
N VAL A 6 -12.99 5.35 8.07
CA VAL A 6 -12.20 4.20 7.58
C VAL A 6 -12.39 3.94 6.08
N GLY A 7 -13.54 4.35 5.52
CA GLY A 7 -13.81 4.19 4.08
C GLY A 7 -13.25 5.30 3.19
N SER A 8 -12.95 6.48 3.74
CA SER A 8 -12.50 7.64 2.94
C SER A 8 -10.99 7.65 2.71
N GLU A 9 -10.20 7.03 3.57
CA GLU A 9 -8.74 6.95 3.40
C GLU A 9 -8.31 5.95 2.32
N MET A 10 -9.10 4.92 2.05
CA MET A 10 -8.88 4.02 0.90
C MET A 10 -9.07 4.71 -0.45
N CYS A 11 -9.82 5.81 -0.49
CA CYS A 11 -10.11 6.55 -1.72
C CYS A 11 -9.05 7.59 -2.12
N ILE A 12 -7.97 7.79 -1.35
CA ILE A 12 -6.95 8.82 -1.63
C ILE A 12 -6.24 8.59 -2.97
N ARG A 13 -6.16 7.33 -3.40
CA ARG A 13 -5.58 6.94 -4.69
C ARG A 13 -6.61 6.75 -5.79
N ASP A 14 -7.90 6.76 -5.46
CA ASP A 14 -8.89 6.19 -6.35
C ASP A 14 -9.50 7.16 -7.34
N SER A 15 -9.51 8.44 -7.11
CA SER A 15 -9.89 9.37 -8.16
C SER A 15 -9.68 10.82 -7.77
N VAL A 16 -9.14 11.60 -8.68
CA VAL A 16 -9.16 13.07 -8.60
C VAL A 16 -10.59 13.60 -8.50
N ASN A 17 -11.56 12.80 -8.93
CA ASN A 17 -12.99 13.15 -8.90
C ASN A 17 -13.63 13.03 -7.51
N THR A 18 -13.08 12.20 -6.62
CA THR A 18 -13.64 11.96 -5.27
C THR A 18 -12.81 12.58 -4.15
N ALA A 19 -11.51 12.81 -4.40
CA ALA A 19 -10.59 13.32 -3.39
C ALA A 19 -11.00 14.71 -2.88
N SER A 20 -10.88 14.93 -1.55
CA SER A 20 -11.07 16.26 -0.94
C SER A 20 -9.88 17.17 -1.24
N ALA A 21 -10.07 18.49 -1.11
CA ALA A 21 -8.98 19.46 -1.26
C ALA A 21 -7.83 19.22 -0.27
N SER A 22 -8.14 18.75 0.94
CA SER A 22 -7.13 18.38 1.95
C SER A 22 -6.27 17.21 1.47
N LEU A 23 -6.89 16.18 0.92
CA LEU A 23 -6.20 14.99 0.40
C LEU A 23 -5.33 15.33 -0.81
N LEU A 24 -5.88 16.10 -1.76
CA LEU A 24 -5.12 16.56 -2.92
C LEU A 24 -3.88 17.37 -2.52
N GLY A 25 -3.95 18.10 -1.39
CA GLY A 25 -2.81 18.88 -0.87
C GLY A 25 -1.63 18.04 -0.41
N TYR A 26 -1.78 16.73 -0.18
CA TYR A 26 -0.68 15.81 0.14
C TYR A 26 0.02 15.26 -1.12
N VAL A 27 -0.55 15.45 -2.29
CA VAL A 27 0.06 14.99 -3.55
C VAL A 27 1.24 15.89 -3.92
N SER A 28 2.36 15.28 -4.27
CA SER A 28 3.57 16.01 -4.70
C SER A 28 3.26 16.96 -5.86
N GLY A 29 3.66 18.21 -5.74
CA GLY A 29 3.41 19.25 -6.73
C GLY A 29 2.05 19.96 -6.60
N ILE A 30 1.18 19.53 -5.70
CA ILE A 30 -0.12 20.17 -5.46
C ILE A 30 -0.06 21.05 -4.21
N THR A 31 -0.18 22.35 -4.41
CA THR A 31 -0.32 23.29 -3.28
C THR A 31 -1.78 23.34 -2.79
N PRO A 32 -2.04 23.79 -1.55
CA PRO A 32 -3.43 23.91 -1.06
C PRO A 32 -4.33 24.79 -1.94
N SER A 33 -3.75 25.80 -2.62
CA SER A 33 -4.48 26.65 -3.56
C SER A 33 -4.86 25.86 -4.84
N VAL A 34 -3.95 25.06 -5.36
CA VAL A 34 -4.20 24.20 -6.53
C VAL A 34 -5.21 23.11 -6.21
N ALA A 35 -5.11 22.50 -5.02
CA ALA A 35 -6.08 21.50 -4.56
C ALA A 35 -7.51 22.05 -4.54
N LYS A 36 -7.70 23.26 -4.01
CA LYS A 36 -9.01 23.96 -4.05
C LYS A 36 -9.47 24.24 -5.48
N ASN A 37 -8.55 24.64 -6.37
CA ASN A 37 -8.89 24.90 -7.78
C ASN A 37 -9.28 23.60 -8.52
N ILE A 38 -8.68 22.45 -8.21
CA ILE A 38 -9.07 21.15 -8.78
C ILE A 38 -10.52 20.81 -8.38
N VAL A 39 -10.85 21.00 -7.10
CA VAL A 39 -12.20 20.75 -6.60
C VAL A 39 -13.20 21.70 -7.26
N ALA A 40 -12.94 23.01 -7.28
CA ALA A 40 -13.78 24.00 -7.94
C ALA A 40 -13.98 23.69 -9.43
N PHE A 41 -12.90 23.33 -10.14
CA PHE A 41 -12.94 23.00 -11.55
C PHE A 41 -13.88 21.82 -11.84
N ARG A 42 -13.84 20.75 -11.02
CA ARG A 42 -14.74 19.59 -11.21
C ARG A 42 -16.19 19.91 -10.86
N GLU A 43 -16.43 20.82 -9.90
CA GLU A 43 -17.77 21.28 -9.54
C GLU A 43 -18.40 22.12 -10.66
N GLU A 44 -17.60 22.94 -11.33
CA GLU A 44 -18.05 23.81 -12.42
C GLU A 44 -18.16 23.08 -13.76
N ASN A 45 -17.22 22.20 -14.10
CA ASN A 45 -17.09 21.58 -15.42
C ASN A 45 -17.46 20.09 -15.45
N GLY A 46 -17.86 19.53 -14.31
CA GLY A 46 -18.10 18.10 -14.14
C GLY A 46 -16.85 17.29 -13.88
N ALA A 47 -17.01 15.99 -13.70
CA ALA A 47 -15.93 15.07 -13.39
C ALA A 47 -14.86 15.02 -14.50
N PHE A 48 -13.61 14.90 -14.11
CA PHE A 48 -12.50 14.68 -15.03
C PHE A 48 -12.65 13.33 -15.74
N THR A 49 -12.55 13.33 -17.06
CA THR A 49 -12.58 12.13 -17.91
C THR A 49 -11.25 11.78 -18.54
N ASP A 50 -10.25 12.67 -18.43
CA ASP A 50 -8.91 12.52 -19.00
C ASP A 50 -7.92 13.32 -18.12
N ARG A 51 -6.76 12.76 -17.82
CA ARG A 51 -5.67 13.45 -17.09
C ARG A 51 -5.25 14.75 -17.75
N ARG A 52 -5.36 14.87 -19.07
CA ARG A 52 -5.02 16.10 -19.81
C ARG A 52 -5.88 17.28 -19.40
N GLN A 53 -7.10 17.05 -18.91
CA GLN A 53 -7.98 18.11 -18.44
C GLN A 53 -7.43 18.83 -17.20
N LEU A 54 -6.59 18.16 -16.39
CA LEU A 54 -5.93 18.77 -15.25
C LEU A 54 -5.04 19.97 -15.66
N LYS A 55 -4.50 19.97 -16.87
CA LYS A 55 -3.72 21.12 -17.40
C LYS A 55 -4.55 22.40 -17.57
N LYS A 56 -5.88 22.30 -17.55
CA LYS A 56 -6.81 23.46 -17.61
C LYS A 56 -7.09 24.05 -16.24
N VAL A 57 -6.70 23.37 -15.16
CA VAL A 57 -6.92 23.85 -13.79
C VAL A 57 -6.07 25.08 -13.52
N PRO A 58 -6.66 26.19 -13.03
CA PRO A 58 -5.92 27.40 -12.72
C PRO A 58 -4.80 27.15 -11.70
N LYS A 59 -3.64 27.75 -11.95
CA LYS A 59 -2.42 27.66 -11.13
C LYS A 59 -1.74 26.28 -11.10
N LEU A 60 -2.23 25.27 -11.80
CA LEU A 60 -1.52 24.01 -12.01
C LEU A 60 -0.55 24.17 -13.19
N GLY A 61 0.69 24.52 -12.91
CA GLY A 61 1.73 24.67 -13.93
C GLY A 61 2.20 23.35 -14.50
N PRO A 62 2.90 23.34 -15.68
CA PRO A 62 3.35 22.12 -16.33
C PRO A 62 4.22 21.22 -15.44
N LYS A 63 5.14 21.81 -14.68
CA LYS A 63 6.03 21.08 -13.75
C LYS A 63 5.25 20.45 -12.61
N ALA A 64 4.29 21.17 -12.04
CA ALA A 64 3.43 20.66 -10.97
C ALA A 64 2.52 19.53 -11.48
N TYR A 65 2.00 19.66 -12.71
CA TYR A 65 1.25 18.61 -13.38
C TYR A 65 2.08 17.33 -13.55
N LEU A 66 3.32 17.44 -14.05
CA LEU A 66 4.20 16.28 -14.23
C LEU A 66 4.47 15.58 -12.89
N ASN A 67 4.79 16.33 -11.84
CA ASN A 67 5.04 15.73 -10.53
C ASN A 67 3.81 15.04 -9.93
N ALA A 68 2.61 15.54 -10.22
CA ALA A 68 1.36 15.04 -9.65
C ALA A 68 0.68 13.95 -10.48
N ALA A 69 0.94 13.91 -11.79
CA ALA A 69 0.15 13.11 -12.76
C ALA A 69 0.09 11.61 -12.44
N GLY A 70 1.19 11.02 -11.93
CA GLY A 70 1.22 9.61 -11.54
C GLY A 70 0.33 9.28 -10.33
N PHE A 71 0.06 10.28 -9.47
CA PHE A 71 -0.75 10.10 -8.27
C PHE A 71 -2.25 10.43 -8.49
N LEU A 72 -2.55 11.22 -9.52
CA LEU A 72 -3.92 11.66 -9.82
C LEU A 72 -4.57 10.68 -10.81
N ARG A 73 -5.29 9.70 -10.28
CA ARG A 73 -5.98 8.69 -11.08
C ARG A 73 -7.38 9.15 -11.47
N ILE A 74 -7.87 8.66 -12.61
CA ILE A 74 -9.23 8.90 -13.10
C ILE A 74 -9.85 7.55 -13.43
N SER A 75 -10.70 7.06 -12.53
CA SER A 75 -11.45 5.83 -12.76
C SER A 75 -12.60 6.08 -13.73
N GLY A 76 -12.81 5.19 -14.69
CA GLY A 76 -13.88 5.33 -15.68
C GLY A 76 -13.67 6.43 -16.71
N GLY A 77 -12.44 6.94 -16.85
CA GLY A 77 -12.05 7.91 -17.88
C GLY A 77 -12.02 7.33 -19.30
N LYS A 78 -11.75 8.21 -20.29
CA LYS A 78 -11.65 7.82 -21.69
C LYS A 78 -10.43 6.94 -21.98
N ASN A 79 -9.32 7.19 -21.28
CA ASN A 79 -8.11 6.41 -21.39
C ASN A 79 -7.99 5.47 -20.17
N PRO A 80 -8.02 4.13 -20.35
CA PRO A 80 -7.85 3.18 -19.24
C PRO A 80 -6.54 3.33 -18.48
N LEU A 81 -5.47 3.82 -19.10
CA LEU A 81 -4.19 4.10 -18.44
C LEU A 81 -4.29 5.24 -17.41
N ASP A 82 -5.29 6.12 -17.52
CA ASP A 82 -5.53 7.17 -16.52
C ASP A 82 -6.01 6.62 -15.17
N ALA A 83 -6.50 5.40 -15.14
CA ALA A 83 -6.87 4.69 -13.90
C ALA A 83 -5.65 4.02 -13.23
N THR A 84 -4.51 3.95 -13.88
CA THR A 84 -3.28 3.32 -13.38
C THR A 84 -2.33 4.35 -12.76
N SER A 85 -1.29 3.90 -12.05
CA SER A 85 -0.18 4.75 -11.59
C SER A 85 0.84 5.07 -12.68
N VAL A 86 0.70 4.52 -13.87
CA VAL A 86 1.62 4.79 -14.99
C VAL A 86 1.65 6.30 -15.28
N HIS A 87 2.85 6.85 -15.34
CA HIS A 87 3.04 8.27 -15.62
C HIS A 87 2.69 8.57 -17.10
N PRO A 88 2.07 9.72 -17.41
CA PRO A 88 1.70 10.06 -18.80
C PRO A 88 2.85 10.05 -19.80
N GLU A 89 4.09 10.31 -19.38
CA GLU A 89 5.28 10.21 -20.22
C GLU A 89 5.59 8.77 -20.67
N SER A 90 5.17 7.78 -19.87
CA SER A 90 5.37 6.36 -20.17
C SER A 90 4.17 5.71 -20.87
N TYR A 91 3.16 6.47 -21.28
CA TYR A 91 1.98 5.91 -21.94
C TYR A 91 2.29 5.24 -23.27
N GLU A 92 3.25 5.77 -24.05
CA GLU A 92 3.69 5.17 -25.30
C GLU A 92 4.29 3.79 -25.06
N VAL A 93 5.15 3.67 -24.05
CA VAL A 93 5.74 2.39 -23.64
C VAL A 93 4.66 1.43 -23.13
N ALA A 94 3.76 1.90 -22.27
CA ALA A 94 2.67 1.08 -21.73
C ALA A 94 1.72 0.59 -22.85
N THR A 95 1.42 1.41 -23.84
CA THR A 95 0.60 1.03 -24.99
C THR A 95 1.30 -0.04 -25.83
N SER A 96 2.59 0.14 -26.11
CA SER A 96 3.39 -0.86 -26.85
C SER A 96 3.49 -2.20 -26.10
N VAL A 97 3.55 -2.16 -24.78
CA VAL A 97 3.51 -3.36 -23.92
C VAL A 97 2.17 -4.08 -24.05
N LEU A 98 1.05 -3.36 -24.02
CA LEU A 98 -0.29 -3.94 -24.17
C LEU A 98 -0.49 -4.53 -25.57
N GLU A 99 -0.04 -3.84 -26.61
CA GLU A 99 -0.10 -4.34 -28.00
C GLU A 99 0.70 -5.63 -28.18
N ARG A 100 1.92 -5.71 -27.63
CA ARG A 100 2.74 -6.93 -27.68
C ARG A 100 2.18 -8.09 -26.88
N ALA A 101 1.48 -7.79 -25.79
CA ALA A 101 0.79 -8.79 -24.97
C ALA A 101 -0.55 -9.25 -25.56
N ASP A 102 -0.99 -8.64 -26.70
CA ASP A 102 -2.31 -8.84 -27.29
C ASP A 102 -3.45 -8.62 -26.27
N VAL A 103 -3.36 -7.49 -25.56
CA VAL A 103 -4.29 -7.11 -24.50
C VAL A 103 -5.06 -5.87 -24.92
N ALA A 104 -6.38 -5.97 -24.92
CA ALA A 104 -7.21 -4.79 -25.15
C ALA A 104 -7.16 -3.85 -23.92
N ALA A 105 -7.04 -2.54 -24.18
CA ALA A 105 -7.01 -1.53 -23.11
C ALA A 105 -8.24 -1.58 -22.19
N SER A 106 -9.37 -2.12 -22.64
CA SER A 106 -10.58 -2.36 -21.85
C SER A 106 -10.41 -3.43 -20.77
N GLU A 107 -9.44 -4.34 -20.90
CA GLU A 107 -9.15 -5.36 -19.88
C GLU A 107 -8.55 -4.72 -18.61
N LEU A 108 -7.81 -3.62 -18.76
CA LEU A 108 -7.29 -2.86 -17.61
C LEU A 108 -8.41 -2.33 -16.72
N SER A 109 -9.52 -1.90 -17.32
CA SER A 109 -10.69 -1.40 -16.58
C SER A 109 -11.43 -2.49 -15.80
N ARG A 110 -11.17 -3.77 -16.10
CA ARG A 110 -11.78 -4.92 -15.43
C ARG A 110 -10.96 -5.50 -14.27
N GLY A 111 -9.85 -4.87 -13.93
CA GLY A 111 -9.00 -5.30 -12.81
C GLY A 111 -7.58 -5.74 -13.20
N GLY A 112 -7.14 -5.39 -14.41
CA GLY A 112 -5.78 -5.64 -14.87
C GLY A 112 -5.59 -6.99 -15.57
N VAL A 113 -4.32 -7.28 -15.90
CA VAL A 113 -3.91 -8.46 -16.66
C VAL A 113 -2.86 -9.26 -15.89
N PRO A 114 -3.27 -10.18 -15.00
CA PRO A 114 -2.34 -10.94 -14.15
C PRO A 114 -1.26 -11.71 -14.92
N ASP A 115 -1.60 -12.21 -16.13
CA ASP A 115 -0.73 -13.05 -16.94
C ASP A 115 0.14 -12.26 -17.95
N ILE A 116 0.19 -10.94 -17.87
CA ILE A 116 0.88 -10.09 -18.86
C ILE A 116 2.37 -10.46 -19.00
N GLU A 117 3.08 -10.77 -17.91
CA GLU A 117 4.49 -11.20 -17.96
C GLU A 117 4.71 -12.46 -18.78
N ARG A 118 3.80 -13.44 -18.63
CA ARG A 118 3.89 -14.70 -19.37
C ARG A 118 3.72 -14.46 -20.88
N ARG A 119 2.89 -13.49 -21.26
CA ARG A 119 2.64 -13.11 -22.65
C ARG A 119 3.80 -12.32 -23.25
N LEU A 120 4.50 -11.52 -22.46
CA LEU A 120 5.60 -10.66 -22.92
C LEU A 120 6.93 -11.42 -23.09
N GLY A 121 7.16 -12.51 -22.36
CA GLY A 121 8.42 -13.25 -22.37
C GLY A 121 9.56 -12.52 -21.65
N SER A 122 10.69 -12.28 -22.34
CA SER A 122 11.86 -11.64 -21.71
C SER A 122 11.71 -10.14 -21.58
N ILE A 123 11.57 -9.65 -20.35
CA ILE A 123 11.43 -8.21 -20.03
C ILE A 123 12.68 -7.42 -20.44
N SER A 124 13.88 -7.98 -20.29
CA SER A 124 15.12 -7.30 -20.64
C SER A 124 15.27 -7.08 -22.16
N ALA A 125 14.87 -8.06 -22.98
CA ALA A 125 14.83 -7.90 -24.42
C ALA A 125 13.81 -6.82 -24.85
N LEU A 126 12.64 -6.84 -24.24
CA LEU A 126 11.57 -5.87 -24.48
C LEU A 126 12.00 -4.44 -24.09
N ALA A 127 12.73 -4.27 -22.98
CA ALA A 127 13.24 -2.98 -22.53
C ALA A 127 14.22 -2.38 -23.55
N SER A 128 15.08 -3.23 -24.14
CA SER A 128 16.01 -2.80 -25.19
C SER A 128 15.28 -2.41 -26.49
N ASP A 129 14.24 -3.15 -26.84
CA ASP A 129 13.44 -2.86 -28.05
C ASP A 129 12.62 -1.56 -27.94
N LEU A 130 12.16 -1.24 -26.74
CA LEU A 130 11.35 -0.04 -26.47
C LEU A 130 12.20 1.17 -26.03
N ASP A 131 13.53 1.04 -26.04
CA ASP A 131 14.47 2.08 -25.59
C ASP A 131 14.10 2.66 -24.21
N CYS A 132 13.70 1.79 -23.29
CA CYS A 132 13.33 2.17 -21.93
C CYS A 132 14.15 1.41 -20.89
N GLY A 133 14.26 2.00 -19.68
CA GLY A 133 14.95 1.35 -18.56
C GLY A 133 14.23 0.07 -18.12
N THR A 134 14.98 -1.00 -17.88
CA THR A 134 14.41 -2.29 -17.43
C THR A 134 13.57 -2.14 -16.17
N LEU A 135 14.01 -1.32 -15.21
CA LEU A 135 13.26 -1.06 -13.98
C LEU A 135 11.93 -0.35 -14.27
N THR A 136 11.96 0.66 -15.13
CA THR A 136 10.73 1.37 -15.55
C THR A 136 9.74 0.43 -16.22
N LEU A 137 10.24 -0.48 -17.07
CA LEU A 137 9.38 -1.47 -17.72
C LEU A 137 8.77 -2.45 -16.70
N ILE A 138 9.54 -2.92 -15.72
CA ILE A 138 9.05 -3.77 -14.64
C ILE A 138 7.94 -3.07 -13.86
N ASP A 139 8.12 -1.79 -13.52
CA ASP A 139 7.11 -1.01 -12.81
C ASP A 139 5.82 -0.87 -13.62
N ILE A 140 5.94 -0.57 -14.92
CA ILE A 140 4.80 -0.50 -15.83
C ILE A 140 4.07 -1.85 -15.88
N VAL A 141 4.79 -2.95 -16.07
CA VAL A 141 4.20 -4.29 -16.15
C VAL A 141 3.50 -4.67 -14.84
N ASN A 142 4.11 -4.36 -13.70
CA ASN A 142 3.49 -4.61 -12.39
C ASN A 142 2.19 -3.81 -12.19
N GLU A 143 2.17 -2.57 -12.64
CA GLU A 143 0.96 -1.73 -12.57
C GLU A 143 -0.13 -2.22 -13.54
N LEU A 144 0.23 -2.73 -14.72
CA LEU A 144 -0.72 -3.31 -15.68
C LEU A 144 -1.28 -4.66 -15.22
N LYS A 145 -0.51 -5.43 -14.43
CA LYS A 145 -0.99 -6.68 -13.83
C LYS A 145 -2.15 -6.45 -12.88
N LYS A 146 -2.02 -5.45 -12.02
CA LYS A 146 -2.99 -5.12 -10.98
C LYS A 146 -3.08 -3.61 -10.85
N PRO A 147 -3.81 -2.95 -11.75
CA PRO A 147 -3.99 -1.51 -11.69
C PRO A 147 -4.68 -1.14 -10.37
N GLY A 148 -4.20 -0.09 -9.74
CA GLY A 148 -4.77 0.36 -8.48
C GLY A 148 -4.27 -0.37 -7.23
N ARG A 149 -3.23 -1.22 -7.34
CA ARG A 149 -2.63 -1.86 -6.16
C ARG A 149 -2.24 -0.81 -5.11
N ASP A 150 -2.74 -0.98 -3.89
CA ASP A 150 -2.26 -0.22 -2.76
C ASP A 150 -1.03 -0.93 -2.18
N PRO A 151 0.13 -0.27 -2.05
CA PRO A 151 1.29 -0.83 -1.34
C PRO A 151 0.98 -1.25 0.10
N ARG A 152 -0.12 -0.75 0.66
CA ARG A 152 -0.61 -1.16 1.99
C ARG A 152 -1.24 -2.54 1.99
N ASP A 153 -1.72 -3.02 0.83
CA ASP A 153 -2.28 -4.37 0.70
C ASP A 153 -1.21 -5.45 0.92
N ASP A 154 0.06 -5.09 0.72
CA ASP A 154 1.22 -5.97 0.98
C ASP A 154 1.83 -5.73 2.37
N ALA A 155 1.37 -4.74 3.12
CA ALA A 155 1.77 -4.58 4.50
C ALA A 155 1.21 -5.75 5.31
N PRO A 156 2.00 -6.36 6.22
CA PRO A 156 1.49 -7.39 7.10
C PRO A 156 0.26 -6.85 7.81
N GLU A 157 -0.84 -7.60 7.74
CA GLU A 157 -2.07 -7.24 8.44
C GLU A 157 -1.75 -7.03 9.92
N VAL A 158 -1.97 -5.82 10.41
CA VAL A 158 -1.95 -5.57 11.86
C VAL A 158 -3.16 -6.27 12.44
N VAL A 159 -2.96 -7.48 12.91
CA VAL A 159 -4.03 -8.28 13.48
C VAL A 159 -4.29 -7.80 14.90
N PHE A 160 -5.22 -6.88 15.04
CA PHE A 160 -5.81 -6.60 16.32
C PHE A 160 -6.70 -7.79 16.69
N SER A 161 -6.24 -8.66 17.57
CA SER A 161 -7.10 -9.66 18.19
C SER A 161 -8.14 -8.92 19.04
N ARG A 162 -9.38 -8.88 18.55
CA ARG A 162 -10.50 -8.32 19.33
C ARG A 162 -10.89 -9.19 20.53
N SER A 163 -10.22 -10.33 20.70
CA SER A 163 -10.59 -11.33 21.70
C SER A 163 -9.96 -11.10 23.08
N ALA A 164 -8.89 -10.32 23.19
CA ALA A 164 -8.24 -10.03 24.47
C ALA A 164 -8.01 -8.52 24.58
N LEU A 165 -8.95 -7.85 25.21
CA LEU A 165 -8.87 -6.41 25.48
C LEU A 165 -8.15 -6.10 26.78
N SER A 166 -8.01 -7.10 27.68
CA SER A 166 -7.35 -7.01 28.96
C SER A 166 -6.45 -8.21 29.20
N ILE A 167 -5.46 -8.03 30.07
CA ILE A 167 -4.58 -9.12 30.51
C ILE A 167 -5.36 -10.20 31.26
N ASP A 168 -6.49 -9.80 31.89
CA ASP A 168 -7.39 -10.68 32.65
C ASP A 168 -8.19 -11.63 31.73
N ASP A 169 -8.28 -11.32 30.45
CA ASP A 169 -8.98 -12.14 29.46
C ASP A 169 -8.06 -13.25 28.88
N LEU A 170 -6.77 -13.25 29.24
CA LEU A 170 -5.80 -14.22 28.74
C LEU A 170 -5.87 -15.52 29.53
N GLU A 171 -6.15 -16.63 28.87
CA GLU A 171 -6.14 -17.97 29.42
C GLU A 171 -4.95 -18.80 28.94
N PRO A 172 -4.34 -19.62 29.79
CA PRO A 172 -3.32 -20.57 29.37
C PRO A 172 -3.81 -21.49 28.23
N GLY A 173 -3.02 -21.63 27.18
CA GLY A 173 -3.36 -22.40 25.99
C GLY A 173 -4.05 -21.58 24.88
N MET A 174 -4.39 -20.30 25.11
CA MET A 174 -4.98 -19.44 24.11
C MET A 174 -3.99 -19.16 22.99
N GLU A 175 -4.42 -19.33 21.73
CA GLU A 175 -3.64 -18.95 20.54
C GLU A 175 -3.91 -17.50 20.19
N LEU A 176 -2.86 -16.72 20.08
CA LEU A 176 -2.91 -15.29 19.73
C LEU A 176 -1.97 -15.00 18.56
N LYS A 177 -2.32 -14.01 17.77
CA LYS A 177 -1.41 -13.41 16.81
C LYS A 177 -0.87 -12.12 17.40
N GLY A 178 0.42 -11.93 17.32
CA GLY A 178 1.06 -10.72 17.81
C GLY A 178 2.16 -10.23 16.90
N THR A 179 2.64 -9.01 17.15
CA THR A 179 3.73 -8.40 16.42
C THR A 179 4.97 -8.30 17.31
N VAL A 180 6.11 -8.73 16.80
CA VAL A 180 7.39 -8.64 17.55
C VAL A 180 7.78 -7.17 17.67
N ARG A 181 7.83 -6.67 18.92
CA ARG A 181 8.24 -5.29 19.23
C ARG A 181 9.73 -5.16 19.51
N ASN A 182 10.30 -6.14 20.19
CA ASN A 182 11.71 -6.11 20.53
C ASN A 182 12.29 -7.52 20.58
N VAL A 183 13.57 -7.68 20.25
CA VAL A 183 14.30 -8.94 20.30
C VAL A 183 15.52 -8.72 21.17
N VAL A 184 15.66 -9.56 22.20
CA VAL A 184 16.73 -9.53 23.20
C VAL A 184 17.38 -10.90 23.29
N ASP A 185 18.56 -11.02 23.93
CA ASP A 185 19.35 -12.25 23.98
C ASP A 185 18.61 -13.47 24.56
N PHE A 186 17.64 -13.23 25.45
CA PHE A 186 16.89 -14.30 26.11
C PHE A 186 15.49 -14.54 25.51
N GLY A 187 15.11 -13.81 24.45
CA GLY A 187 13.79 -14.00 23.81
C GLY A 187 13.32 -12.82 22.98
N ALA A 188 12.01 -12.79 22.70
CA ALA A 188 11.35 -11.73 21.96
C ALA A 188 10.14 -11.20 22.72
N PHE A 189 9.95 -9.89 22.70
CA PHE A 189 8.75 -9.23 23.19
C PHE A 189 7.75 -9.10 22.06
N VAL A 190 6.54 -9.58 22.30
CA VAL A 190 5.46 -9.66 21.32
C VAL A 190 4.24 -8.91 21.83
N ASP A 191 3.79 -7.94 21.06
CA ASP A 191 2.52 -7.24 21.29
C ASP A 191 1.37 -8.11 20.77
N VAL A 192 0.54 -8.58 21.66
CA VAL A 192 -0.63 -9.42 21.37
C VAL A 192 -1.95 -8.65 21.45
N GLY A 193 -1.87 -7.31 21.52
CA GLY A 193 -3.05 -6.45 21.58
C GLY A 193 -3.59 -6.17 22.97
N VAL A 194 -2.86 -6.53 24.02
CA VAL A 194 -3.08 -6.11 25.42
C VAL A 194 -2.10 -4.99 25.79
N HIS A 195 -2.36 -4.27 26.89
CA HIS A 195 -1.54 -3.12 27.29
C HIS A 195 -0.07 -3.44 27.63
N GLN A 196 0.29 -4.71 27.75
CA GLN A 196 1.65 -5.16 28.04
C GLN A 196 2.11 -6.16 26.98
N ASP A 197 3.41 -6.07 26.61
CA ASP A 197 4.02 -7.02 25.69
C ASP A 197 4.25 -8.37 26.38
N GLY A 198 3.93 -9.46 25.70
CA GLY A 198 4.26 -10.82 26.15
C GLY A 198 5.72 -11.16 25.84
N LEU A 199 6.39 -11.89 26.75
CA LEU A 199 7.72 -12.40 26.54
C LEU A 199 7.67 -13.83 26.00
N VAL A 200 8.25 -14.07 24.83
CA VAL A 200 8.53 -15.42 24.30
C VAL A 200 9.99 -15.74 24.56
N HIS A 201 10.24 -16.66 25.50
CA HIS A 201 11.60 -17.07 25.86
C HIS A 201 12.31 -17.76 24.68
N ILE A 202 13.65 -17.65 24.59
CA ILE A 202 14.46 -18.21 23.50
C ILE A 202 14.21 -19.71 23.26
N SER A 203 13.98 -20.49 24.32
CA SER A 203 13.68 -21.93 24.23
C SER A 203 12.32 -22.26 23.60
N LYS A 204 11.45 -21.25 23.41
CA LYS A 204 10.09 -21.38 22.87
C LYS A 204 9.91 -20.68 21.52
N LEU A 205 10.97 -20.05 20.99
CA LEU A 205 10.93 -19.36 19.70
C LEU A 205 10.86 -20.33 18.51
N ALA A 206 11.44 -21.53 18.64
CA ALA A 206 11.40 -22.55 17.58
C ALA A 206 11.50 -23.97 18.16
N ASN A 207 11.15 -24.96 17.33
CA ASN A 207 11.25 -26.40 17.68
C ASN A 207 12.68 -26.96 17.64
N HIS A 208 13.67 -26.09 17.38
CA HIS A 208 15.09 -26.44 17.37
C HIS A 208 15.88 -25.45 18.22
N PHE A 209 17.13 -25.83 18.53
CA PHE A 209 18.00 -24.95 19.31
C PHE A 209 18.31 -23.65 18.57
N VAL A 210 17.96 -22.52 19.18
CA VAL A 210 18.20 -21.17 18.68
C VAL A 210 19.35 -20.56 19.46
N LYS A 211 20.40 -20.15 18.76
CA LYS A 211 21.58 -19.54 19.38
C LYS A 211 21.36 -18.05 19.64
N HIS A 212 20.75 -17.36 18.68
CA HIS A 212 20.42 -15.95 18.78
C HIS A 212 18.94 -15.74 18.37
N PRO A 213 18.11 -15.13 19.21
CA PRO A 213 16.69 -14.88 18.90
C PRO A 213 16.45 -14.11 17.58
N SER A 214 17.40 -13.22 17.22
CA SER A 214 17.37 -12.47 15.96
C SER A 214 17.49 -13.31 14.67
N ASP A 215 17.92 -14.58 14.79
CA ASP A 215 17.99 -15.50 13.66
C ASP A 215 16.61 -16.03 13.26
N VAL A 216 15.65 -16.00 14.20
CA VAL A 216 14.31 -16.59 14.05
C VAL A 216 13.21 -15.52 14.02
N ALA A 217 13.37 -14.45 14.78
CA ALA A 217 12.36 -13.38 14.89
C ALA A 217 12.99 -12.02 14.67
N ARG A 218 12.32 -11.16 13.91
CA ARG A 218 12.72 -9.77 13.66
C ARG A 218 11.66 -8.82 14.17
N VAL A 219 12.09 -7.63 14.55
CA VAL A 219 11.16 -6.55 14.94
C VAL A 219 10.23 -6.23 13.76
N GLY A 220 8.93 -6.26 14.00
CA GLY A 220 7.89 -6.08 13.00
C GLY A 220 7.28 -7.38 12.44
N ASP A 221 7.86 -8.55 12.73
CA ASP A 221 7.30 -9.82 12.28
C ASP A 221 5.97 -10.11 12.98
N THR A 222 4.99 -10.61 12.22
CA THR A 222 3.73 -11.12 12.78
C THR A 222 3.88 -12.61 13.09
N VAL A 223 3.70 -12.97 14.33
CA VAL A 223 3.90 -14.34 14.85
C VAL A 223 2.64 -14.87 15.53
N LYS A 224 2.45 -16.19 15.47
CA LYS A 224 1.47 -16.90 16.32
C LYS A 224 2.14 -17.31 17.60
N VAL A 225 1.51 -16.99 18.72
CA VAL A 225 1.98 -17.32 20.06
C VAL A 225 0.89 -18.00 20.87
N TRP A 226 1.29 -18.86 21.81
CA TRP A 226 0.38 -19.48 22.78
C TRP A 226 0.68 -18.93 24.16
N VAL A 227 -0.37 -18.58 24.89
CA VAL A 227 -0.25 -18.18 26.28
C VAL A 227 0.13 -19.41 27.12
N GLU A 228 1.33 -19.40 27.72
CA GLU A 228 1.77 -20.47 28.61
C GLU A 228 1.40 -20.16 30.06
N THR A 229 1.68 -18.94 30.52
CA THR A 229 1.36 -18.45 31.83
C THR A 229 1.05 -16.95 31.80
N VAL A 230 0.10 -16.52 32.59
CA VAL A 230 -0.18 -15.10 32.82
C VAL A 230 0.40 -14.71 34.18
N SER A 231 1.34 -13.77 34.20
CA SER A 231 1.99 -13.30 35.44
C SER A 231 1.81 -11.80 35.57
N TYR A 232 1.27 -11.36 36.70
CA TYR A 232 1.04 -9.94 37.03
C TYR A 232 2.23 -9.30 37.75
N THR A 233 3.46 -9.79 37.54
CA THR A 233 4.63 -9.19 38.18
C THR A 233 4.90 -7.81 37.58
N HIS A 234 4.39 -6.77 38.29
CA HIS A 234 4.89 -5.41 38.09
C HIS A 234 6.36 -5.38 38.51
N LEU A 235 7.23 -5.10 37.54
CA LEU A 235 8.55 -4.54 37.87
C LEU A 235 8.30 -3.17 38.49
N ARG A 236 8.18 -3.08 39.80
CA ARG A 236 8.33 -1.84 40.52
C ARG A 236 9.78 -1.41 40.33
N ALA A 237 9.98 -0.33 39.58
CA ALA A 237 11.23 0.42 39.63
C ALA A 237 11.38 0.82 41.12
N HIS A 238 12.41 0.31 41.79
CA HIS A 238 12.89 0.88 43.04
C HIS A 238 13.53 2.23 42.68
N GLU A 239 13.01 3.30 43.30
CA GLU A 239 13.68 4.58 43.43
C GLU A 239 15.06 4.43 44.08
#